data_1e7f4bb8aed16d383382cb70ddbd8fea
#
_entry.id   1e7f4bb8aed16d383382cb70ddbd8fea
#
_cell.length_a   1.000
_cell.length_b   1.000
_cell.length_c   1.000
_cell.angle_alpha   90.00
_cell.angle_beta   90.00
_cell.angle_gamma   90.00
#
_symmetry.space_group_name_H-M   'P 1'
#
loop_
_entity.id
_entity.type
_entity.pdbx_description
1 polymer ?
#
loop_
_entity_poly.entity_id
_entity_poly.type
_entity_poly.pdbx_seq_one_letter_code
_entity_poly.pdbx_strand_id
1 'polypeptide(L)'
;MDIFDFLTMIGGLCLFLFGMNLMGQALERRAGNKLRTLLGRMTGKVMTGFLTGLGITAVIQSSSATTVMVVGFVNSGLMTLKQAINVIMGANVGTTVTAWLLSLSGIDGSAVWVQLLKPSSFTPVLALVGIILYIFSKNSKKNDTGMILLGFATLMFGMETMSGAVAGLRDVPEFRQMFIMFTNPILGVLAGAILTAVIQSSSASVGILQALAMSGQVSYGAAIPIIMGQNIGTCVTALISSVGTSRNAKRAAVVHLCFNVIGTAVLLAAFCLVKELLEPVLLNEPATMYGIAVAHSFFNVLCTALLLPAAGLLEKLAIIIVPDDNKRQTEVKLDDRLLATPPLALEQSSVIAEDMAYYAVGAMKSAMKSLTEYSPGLADEVRESENETDRYEDILGTYLLKLGALPVSDADSEEITELLKVIGDFERIGDHAVNIVESAEELRDKHIEFTPAAKKELAVITAALTEVLDTSLKAFTEKDVSAARLVEPLEQVIDELRKQLRTRHILRMKKGECSIEAGFVWSDLLTNLERVSDHCSNVALCVLDMKKHNLNVHETQHEREAEPEFIESYRSFAQKYALD
;
A
#
# COMPACT_ATOMS: atom_id res chain seq x y z
N MET A 1 3.09 -45.60 -5.02
CA MET A 1 2.49 -44.60 -4.11
C MET A 1 1.19 -45.17 -3.60
N ASP A 2 1.16 -45.52 -2.33
CA ASP A 2 -0.08 -45.93 -1.72
C ASP A 2 -0.91 -44.72 -1.28
N ILE A 3 -2.10 -44.93 -0.74
CA ILE A 3 -2.98 -43.86 -0.29
C ILE A 3 -2.36 -43.04 0.86
N PHE A 4 -1.50 -43.66 1.67
CA PHE A 4 -0.83 -43.03 2.80
C PHE A 4 0.29 -42.09 2.33
N ASP A 5 1.05 -42.49 1.30
CA ASP A 5 2.03 -41.62 0.65
C ASP A 5 1.37 -40.39 0.05
N PHE A 6 0.21 -40.55 -0.62
CA PHE A 6 -0.57 -39.47 -1.18
C PHE A 6 -1.08 -38.52 -0.09
N LEU A 7 -1.61 -39.03 1.01
CA LEU A 7 -2.05 -38.24 2.16
C LEU A 7 -0.86 -37.51 2.83
N THR A 8 0.30 -38.19 2.92
CA THR A 8 1.53 -37.58 3.44
C THR A 8 2.02 -36.44 2.55
N MET A 9 1.94 -36.60 1.23
CA MET A 9 2.27 -35.55 0.27
C MET A 9 1.33 -34.32 0.43
N ILE A 10 0.03 -34.55 0.56
CA ILE A 10 -0.95 -33.47 0.82
C ILE A 10 -0.65 -32.78 2.16
N GLY A 11 -0.39 -33.55 3.22
CA GLY A 11 -0.03 -33.01 4.54
C GLY A 11 1.24 -32.16 4.47
N GLY A 12 2.28 -32.65 3.78
CA GLY A 12 3.50 -31.90 3.52
C GLY A 12 3.25 -30.61 2.75
N LEU A 13 2.41 -30.64 1.71
CA LEU A 13 2.01 -29.46 0.94
C LEU A 13 1.26 -28.45 1.82
N CYS A 14 0.34 -28.89 2.66
CA CYS A 14 -0.37 -28.00 3.58
C CYS A 14 0.60 -27.30 4.56
N LEU A 15 1.54 -28.04 5.15
CA LEU A 15 2.57 -27.46 6.02
C LEU A 15 3.48 -26.49 5.28
N PHE A 16 3.89 -26.84 4.07
CA PHE A 16 4.69 -25.97 3.20
C PHE A 16 3.99 -24.66 2.90
N LEU A 17 2.72 -24.72 2.46
CA LEU A 17 1.91 -23.52 2.16
C LEU A 17 1.65 -22.68 3.41
N PHE A 18 1.36 -23.33 4.54
CA PHE A 18 1.16 -22.64 5.81
C PHE A 18 2.43 -21.93 6.28
N GLY A 19 3.58 -22.61 6.25
CA GLY A 19 4.87 -22.03 6.61
C GLY A 19 5.26 -20.85 5.72
N MET A 20 5.04 -20.98 4.40
CA MET A 20 5.28 -19.91 3.43
C MET A 20 4.40 -18.68 3.70
N ASN A 21 3.10 -18.90 3.96
CA ASN A 21 2.17 -17.82 4.25
C ASN A 21 2.50 -17.11 5.58
N LEU A 22 2.79 -17.87 6.63
CA LEU A 22 3.16 -17.33 7.94
C LEU A 22 4.44 -16.50 7.86
N MET A 23 5.47 -17.00 7.18
CA MET A 23 6.73 -16.30 6.97
C MET A 23 6.51 -15.03 6.15
N GLY A 24 5.76 -15.13 5.04
CA GLY A 24 5.46 -14.01 4.15
C GLY A 24 4.76 -12.86 4.88
N GLN A 25 3.69 -13.13 5.61
CA GLN A 25 2.95 -12.14 6.39
C GLN A 25 3.82 -11.46 7.47
N ALA A 26 4.66 -12.23 8.16
CA ALA A 26 5.54 -11.67 9.18
C ALA A 26 6.66 -10.82 8.57
N LEU A 27 7.20 -11.20 7.41
CA LEU A 27 8.16 -10.41 6.64
C LEU A 27 7.54 -9.10 6.15
N GLU A 28 6.31 -9.15 5.66
CA GLU A 28 5.56 -7.99 5.21
C GLU A 28 5.32 -6.99 6.34
N ARG A 29 4.80 -7.43 7.51
CA ARG A 29 4.64 -6.56 8.68
C ARG A 29 5.95 -5.92 9.12
N ARG A 30 7.03 -6.71 9.13
CA ARG A 30 8.35 -6.21 9.54
C ARG A 30 8.96 -5.22 8.52
N ALA A 31 8.67 -5.38 7.24
CA ALA A 31 9.12 -4.50 6.17
C ALA A 31 8.29 -3.21 6.07
N GLY A 32 7.04 -3.19 6.51
CA GLY A 32 6.02 -2.14 6.51
C GLY A 32 6.45 -0.77 5.97
N ASN A 33 6.90 0.12 6.86
CA ASN A 33 7.29 1.49 6.49
C ASN A 33 8.45 1.59 5.46
N LYS A 34 9.38 0.61 5.45
CA LYS A 34 10.46 0.61 4.44
C LYS A 34 9.94 0.24 3.05
N LEU A 35 8.97 -0.67 2.99
CA LEU A 35 8.29 -1.05 1.75
C LEU A 35 7.56 0.15 1.14
N ARG A 36 6.85 0.90 1.98
CA ARG A 36 6.15 2.14 1.67
C ARG A 36 7.09 3.19 1.04
N THR A 37 8.21 3.45 1.71
CA THR A 37 9.22 4.42 1.25
C THR A 37 9.87 3.99 -0.07
N LEU A 38 10.13 2.69 -0.26
CA LEU A 38 10.74 2.15 -1.48
C LEU A 38 9.80 2.31 -2.69
N LEU A 39 8.53 2.01 -2.54
CA LEU A 39 7.55 2.11 -3.63
C LEU A 39 7.27 3.56 -4.03
N GLY A 40 7.10 4.47 -3.06
CA GLY A 40 6.78 5.86 -3.35
C GLY A 40 7.94 6.66 -3.97
N ARG A 41 9.19 6.39 -3.55
CA ARG A 41 10.36 7.21 -3.95
C ARG A 41 11.20 6.65 -5.10
N MET A 42 11.18 5.35 -5.36
CA MET A 42 12.20 4.69 -6.21
C MET A 42 11.70 4.24 -7.59
N THR A 43 10.46 4.50 -7.97
CA THR A 43 9.90 3.99 -9.24
C THR A 43 10.14 4.91 -10.44
N GLY A 44 10.73 6.09 -10.25
CA GLY A 44 10.90 7.09 -11.30
C GLY A 44 11.86 6.71 -12.45
N LYS A 45 12.81 5.78 -12.23
CA LYS A 45 13.76 5.30 -13.24
C LYS A 45 13.58 3.80 -13.47
N VAL A 46 13.85 3.32 -14.70
CA VAL A 46 13.70 1.91 -15.11
C VAL A 46 14.42 0.96 -14.14
N MET A 47 15.70 1.22 -13.87
CA MET A 47 16.52 0.34 -13.04
C MET A 47 16.10 0.37 -11.57
N THR A 48 15.72 1.53 -11.04
CA THR A 48 15.24 1.62 -9.66
C THR A 48 13.89 0.94 -9.48
N GLY A 49 12.95 1.10 -10.43
CA GLY A 49 11.68 0.36 -10.44
C GLY A 49 11.89 -1.16 -10.49
N PHE A 50 12.78 -1.62 -11.36
CA PHE A 50 13.16 -3.04 -11.43
C PHE A 50 13.74 -3.56 -10.11
N LEU A 51 14.72 -2.86 -9.54
CA LEU A 51 15.33 -3.28 -8.27
C LEU A 51 14.34 -3.23 -7.10
N THR A 52 13.39 -2.30 -7.13
CA THR A 52 12.30 -2.21 -6.16
C THR A 52 11.41 -3.45 -6.25
N GLY A 53 10.95 -3.83 -7.44
CA GLY A 53 10.13 -5.03 -7.64
C GLY A 53 10.87 -6.30 -7.22
N LEU A 54 12.14 -6.44 -7.58
CA LEU A 54 13.00 -7.55 -7.18
C LEU A 54 13.13 -7.63 -5.64
N GLY A 55 13.49 -6.50 -5.01
CA GLY A 55 13.71 -6.44 -3.57
C GLY A 55 12.43 -6.73 -2.77
N ILE A 56 11.30 -6.14 -3.17
CA ILE A 56 10.01 -6.36 -2.52
C ILE A 56 9.62 -7.83 -2.60
N THR A 57 9.66 -8.41 -3.79
CA THR A 57 9.29 -9.82 -3.98
C THR A 57 10.23 -10.76 -3.24
N ALA A 58 11.54 -10.48 -3.24
CA ALA A 58 12.51 -11.27 -2.49
C ALA A 58 12.26 -11.21 -0.97
N VAL A 59 11.78 -10.07 -0.45
CA VAL A 59 11.44 -9.90 0.97
C VAL A 59 10.09 -10.53 1.29
N ILE A 60 9.03 -10.19 0.55
CA ILE A 60 7.66 -10.70 0.81
C ILE A 60 7.55 -12.20 0.43
N GLN A 61 8.44 -12.73 -0.42
CA GLN A 61 8.42 -14.10 -0.93
C GLN A 61 7.15 -14.42 -1.77
N SER A 62 6.49 -13.39 -2.34
CA SER A 62 5.29 -13.52 -3.14
C SER A 62 5.25 -12.51 -4.29
N SER A 63 5.50 -12.97 -5.51
CA SER A 63 5.35 -12.15 -6.72
C SER A 63 3.89 -11.85 -7.03
N SER A 64 2.98 -12.76 -6.70
CA SER A 64 1.54 -12.54 -6.85
C SER A 64 1.08 -11.37 -5.98
N ALA A 65 1.47 -11.34 -4.69
CA ALA A 65 1.17 -10.21 -3.80
C ALA A 65 1.76 -8.90 -4.35
N THR A 66 3.05 -8.91 -4.74
CA THR A 66 3.71 -7.74 -5.34
C THR A 66 2.98 -7.23 -6.59
N THR A 67 2.54 -8.14 -7.47
CA THR A 67 1.85 -7.74 -8.72
C THR A 67 0.44 -7.22 -8.44
N VAL A 68 -0.32 -7.85 -7.55
CA VAL A 68 -1.65 -7.37 -7.12
C VAL A 68 -1.55 -5.96 -6.51
N MET A 69 -0.54 -5.74 -5.69
CA MET A 69 -0.19 -4.45 -5.11
C MET A 69 0.10 -3.40 -6.19
N VAL A 70 0.92 -3.73 -7.19
CA VAL A 70 1.21 -2.84 -8.32
C VAL A 70 -0.05 -2.53 -9.13
N VAL A 71 -0.92 -3.51 -9.37
CA VAL A 71 -2.23 -3.30 -10.00
C VAL A 71 -3.09 -2.33 -9.19
N GLY A 72 -3.10 -2.47 -7.85
CA GLY A 72 -3.79 -1.55 -6.94
C GLY A 72 -3.24 -0.12 -7.01
N PHE A 73 -1.91 0.05 -7.02
CA PHE A 73 -1.29 1.39 -7.15
C PHE A 73 -1.58 2.05 -8.49
N VAL A 74 -1.59 1.29 -9.57
CA VAL A 74 -1.99 1.84 -10.88
C VAL A 74 -3.47 2.19 -10.89
N ASN A 75 -4.30 1.41 -10.19
CA ASN A 75 -5.73 1.67 -10.06
C ASN A 75 -6.02 2.97 -9.30
N SER A 76 -5.28 3.22 -8.24
CA SER A 76 -5.39 4.42 -7.39
C SER A 76 -4.66 5.65 -7.94
N GLY A 77 -3.94 5.52 -9.07
CA GLY A 77 -3.16 6.62 -9.64
C GLY A 77 -1.81 6.90 -8.95
N LEU A 78 -1.47 6.15 -7.89
CA LEU A 78 -0.19 6.28 -7.17
C LEU A 78 1.01 5.86 -8.03
N MET A 79 0.78 5.05 -9.05
CA MET A 79 1.80 4.56 -9.96
C MET A 79 1.35 4.64 -11.41
N THR A 80 2.21 5.13 -12.29
CA THR A 80 1.95 5.10 -13.74
C THR A 80 2.14 3.68 -14.30
N LEU A 81 1.47 3.37 -15.41
CA LEU A 81 1.65 2.08 -16.11
C LEU A 81 3.14 1.80 -16.42
N LYS A 82 3.88 2.82 -16.87
CA LYS A 82 5.30 2.71 -17.19
C LYS A 82 6.17 2.32 -15.99
N GLN A 83 5.87 2.87 -14.81
CA GLN A 83 6.54 2.49 -13.57
C GLN A 83 6.19 1.06 -13.16
N ALA A 84 4.91 0.69 -13.26
CA ALA A 84 4.41 -0.64 -12.96
C ALA A 84 5.11 -1.75 -13.76
N ILE A 85 5.34 -1.53 -15.06
CA ILE A 85 6.04 -2.47 -15.95
C ILE A 85 7.41 -2.84 -15.37
N ASN A 86 8.19 -1.86 -14.94
CA ASN A 86 9.53 -2.09 -14.41
C ASN A 86 9.50 -2.88 -13.09
N VAL A 87 8.54 -2.55 -12.21
CA VAL A 87 8.37 -3.25 -10.92
C VAL A 87 7.93 -4.71 -11.15
N ILE A 88 7.01 -4.96 -12.07
CA ILE A 88 6.53 -6.31 -12.43
C ILE A 88 7.68 -7.18 -12.97
N MET A 89 8.53 -6.63 -13.86
CA MET A 89 9.70 -7.35 -14.36
C MET A 89 10.68 -7.70 -13.24
N GLY A 90 10.90 -6.76 -12.30
CA GLY A 90 11.73 -7.02 -11.12
C GLY A 90 11.13 -8.09 -10.21
N ALA A 91 9.82 -8.08 -10.01
CA ALA A 91 9.11 -9.06 -9.20
C ALA A 91 9.27 -10.49 -9.74
N ASN A 92 9.25 -10.69 -11.04
CA ASN A 92 9.49 -12.00 -11.65
C ASN A 92 10.88 -12.56 -11.32
N VAL A 93 11.92 -11.72 -11.37
CA VAL A 93 13.27 -12.14 -10.97
C VAL A 93 13.33 -12.37 -9.45
N GLY A 94 12.67 -11.52 -8.64
CA GLY A 94 12.62 -11.66 -7.18
C GLY A 94 12.03 -13.00 -6.70
N THR A 95 11.08 -13.57 -7.46
CA THR A 95 10.48 -14.88 -7.17
C THR A 95 11.52 -16.00 -7.12
N THR A 96 12.60 -15.89 -7.87
CA THR A 96 13.64 -16.92 -7.95
C THR A 96 14.36 -17.13 -6.61
N VAL A 97 14.37 -16.13 -5.72
CA VAL A 97 14.95 -16.25 -4.37
C VAL A 97 14.27 -17.37 -3.57
N THR A 98 12.97 -17.56 -3.73
CA THR A 98 12.25 -18.67 -3.09
C THR A 98 12.76 -20.03 -3.55
N ALA A 99 12.98 -20.20 -4.86
CA ALA A 99 13.52 -21.45 -5.41
C ALA A 99 14.90 -21.80 -4.83
N TRP A 100 15.73 -20.77 -4.59
CA TRP A 100 17.04 -20.95 -3.93
C TRP A 100 16.89 -21.35 -2.46
N LEU A 101 15.98 -20.73 -1.71
CA LEU A 101 15.70 -21.12 -0.32
C LEU A 101 15.24 -22.57 -0.24
N LEU A 102 14.35 -22.99 -1.14
CA LEU A 102 13.84 -24.35 -1.18
C LEU A 102 14.93 -25.37 -1.59
N SER A 103 15.87 -24.97 -2.46
CA SER A 103 16.96 -25.84 -2.89
C SER A 103 17.91 -26.26 -1.77
N LEU A 104 17.89 -25.54 -0.64
CA LEU A 104 18.64 -25.93 0.56
C LEU A 104 18.23 -27.32 1.07
N SER A 105 16.97 -27.72 0.85
CA SER A 105 16.48 -29.05 1.23
C SER A 105 17.16 -30.21 0.46
N GLY A 106 17.75 -29.92 -0.69
CA GLY A 106 18.47 -30.87 -1.52
C GLY A 106 19.97 -30.97 -1.22
N ILE A 107 20.46 -30.36 -0.15
CA ILE A 107 21.88 -30.45 0.23
C ILE A 107 22.17 -31.84 0.77
N ASP A 108 23.06 -32.61 0.09
CA ASP A 108 23.51 -33.92 0.48
C ASP A 108 25.02 -33.98 0.67
N GLY A 109 25.46 -34.65 1.73
CA GLY A 109 26.87 -34.86 2.02
C GLY A 109 27.07 -35.59 3.36
N SER A 110 28.17 -36.34 3.46
CA SER A 110 28.55 -37.09 4.66
C SER A 110 29.42 -36.31 5.65
N ALA A 111 30.00 -35.19 5.21
CA ALA A 111 30.82 -34.35 6.09
C ALA A 111 29.97 -33.66 7.16
N VAL A 112 30.45 -33.63 8.41
CA VAL A 112 29.71 -33.07 9.56
C VAL A 112 29.25 -31.62 9.32
N TRP A 113 30.07 -30.78 8.72
CA TRP A 113 29.73 -29.42 8.42
C TRP A 113 28.60 -29.29 7.35
N VAL A 114 28.54 -30.25 6.37
CA VAL A 114 27.47 -30.34 5.39
C VAL A 114 26.16 -30.78 6.07
N GLN A 115 26.24 -31.75 6.98
CA GLN A 115 25.08 -32.18 7.75
C GLN A 115 24.51 -31.08 8.64
N LEU A 116 25.36 -30.23 9.21
CA LEU A 116 24.89 -29.03 9.97
C LEU A 116 24.18 -27.99 9.11
N LEU A 117 24.51 -27.92 7.82
CA LEU A 117 23.86 -27.01 6.86
C LEU A 117 22.57 -27.58 6.28
N LYS A 118 22.24 -28.85 6.50
CA LYS A 118 20.95 -29.41 6.08
C LYS A 118 19.79 -28.76 6.85
N PRO A 119 18.68 -28.43 6.18
CA PRO A 119 17.50 -27.88 6.85
C PRO A 119 17.01 -28.78 8.00
N SER A 120 17.01 -30.09 7.83
CA SER A 120 16.64 -31.03 8.88
C SER A 120 17.45 -30.89 10.19
N SER A 121 18.66 -30.34 10.11
CA SER A 121 19.53 -30.14 11.29
C SER A 121 19.32 -28.81 11.98
N PHE A 122 19.21 -27.71 11.22
CA PHE A 122 19.14 -26.37 11.81
C PHE A 122 17.71 -25.83 11.99
N THR A 123 16.73 -26.29 11.20
CA THR A 123 15.35 -25.81 11.32
C THR A 123 14.69 -26.12 12.67
N PRO A 124 14.97 -27.23 13.37
CA PRO A 124 14.47 -27.43 14.72
C PRO A 124 14.97 -26.39 15.72
N VAL A 125 16.23 -25.95 15.56
CA VAL A 125 16.80 -24.87 16.39
C VAL A 125 16.13 -23.52 16.08
N LEU A 126 15.91 -23.24 14.80
CA LEU A 126 15.16 -22.04 14.39
C LEU A 126 13.72 -22.06 14.91
N ALA A 127 13.06 -23.23 14.86
CA ALA A 127 11.72 -23.40 15.42
C ALA A 127 11.69 -23.14 16.93
N LEU A 128 12.67 -23.66 17.68
CA LEU A 128 12.78 -23.42 19.11
C LEU A 128 12.98 -21.94 19.43
N VAL A 129 13.91 -21.27 18.74
CA VAL A 129 14.12 -19.83 18.91
C VAL A 129 12.87 -19.06 18.50
N GLY A 130 12.26 -19.46 17.39
CA GLY A 130 11.04 -18.85 16.87
C GLY A 130 9.88 -18.91 17.86
N ILE A 131 9.61 -20.08 18.45
CA ILE A 131 8.50 -20.24 19.41
C ILE A 131 8.77 -19.47 20.71
N ILE A 132 10.01 -19.41 21.17
CA ILE A 132 10.41 -18.62 22.33
C ILE A 132 10.14 -17.13 22.08
N LEU A 133 10.56 -16.60 20.93
CA LEU A 133 10.32 -15.21 20.57
C LEU A 133 8.84 -14.91 20.38
N TYR A 134 8.08 -15.84 19.81
CA TYR A 134 6.65 -15.68 19.56
C TYR A 134 5.82 -15.67 20.84
N ILE A 135 6.07 -16.60 21.79
CA ILE A 135 5.27 -16.74 23.01
C ILE A 135 5.69 -15.74 24.10
N PHE A 136 6.99 -15.58 24.31
CA PHE A 136 7.51 -14.85 25.49
C PHE A 136 7.86 -13.40 25.23
N SER A 137 7.90 -12.93 23.97
CA SER A 137 8.21 -11.55 23.68
C SER A 137 6.95 -10.68 23.66
N LYS A 138 6.99 -9.58 24.42
CA LYS A 138 5.97 -8.51 24.36
C LYS A 138 6.25 -7.49 23.23
N ASN A 139 7.40 -7.58 22.56
CA ASN A 139 7.78 -6.65 21.51
C ASN A 139 7.33 -7.19 20.15
N SER A 140 6.47 -6.45 19.45
CA SER A 140 5.93 -6.80 18.12
C SER A 140 7.01 -7.21 17.12
N LYS A 141 8.12 -6.46 17.04
CA LYS A 141 9.24 -6.78 16.12
C LYS A 141 9.93 -8.11 16.42
N LYS A 142 10.02 -8.50 17.70
CA LYS A 142 10.59 -9.80 18.10
C LYS A 142 9.59 -10.92 17.85
N ASN A 143 8.29 -10.66 18.06
CA ASN A 143 7.22 -11.58 17.75
C ASN A 143 7.20 -11.90 16.25
N ASP A 144 7.24 -10.89 15.37
CA ASP A 144 7.35 -11.09 13.92
C ASP A 144 8.61 -11.88 13.54
N THR A 145 9.76 -11.61 14.20
CA THR A 145 10.97 -12.44 13.98
C THR A 145 10.73 -13.88 14.35
N GLY A 146 10.03 -14.14 15.47
CA GLY A 146 9.60 -15.46 15.89
C GLY A 146 8.74 -16.16 14.83
N MET A 147 7.76 -15.44 14.28
CA MET A 147 6.89 -15.95 13.22
C MET A 147 7.65 -16.25 11.92
N ILE A 148 8.63 -15.42 11.53
CA ILE A 148 9.49 -15.66 10.36
C ILE A 148 10.26 -16.97 10.54
N LEU A 149 10.88 -17.18 11.71
CA LEU A 149 11.67 -18.39 12.00
C LEU A 149 10.79 -19.65 12.04
N LEU A 150 9.61 -19.56 12.65
CA LEU A 150 8.62 -20.65 12.69
C LEU A 150 8.08 -20.97 11.30
N GLY A 151 7.72 -19.93 10.53
CA GLY A 151 7.23 -20.09 9.16
C GLY A 151 8.27 -20.76 8.27
N PHE A 152 9.54 -20.33 8.35
CA PHE A 152 10.64 -20.96 7.62
C PHE A 152 10.84 -22.43 8.04
N ALA A 153 10.85 -22.73 9.33
CA ALA A 153 11.00 -24.09 9.82
C ALA A 153 9.84 -24.99 9.37
N THR A 154 8.60 -24.52 9.44
CA THR A 154 7.40 -25.25 9.00
C THR A 154 7.42 -25.49 7.49
N LEU A 155 7.84 -24.49 6.70
CA LEU A 155 8.00 -24.59 5.26
C LEU A 155 9.01 -25.67 4.88
N MET A 156 10.19 -25.69 5.54
CA MET A 156 11.23 -26.71 5.30
C MET A 156 10.79 -28.10 5.71
N PHE A 157 10.08 -28.22 6.83
CA PHE A 157 9.51 -29.49 7.26
C PHE A 157 8.44 -30.00 6.29
N GLY A 158 7.59 -29.13 5.76
CA GLY A 158 6.62 -29.45 4.71
C GLY A 158 7.32 -29.95 3.43
N MET A 159 8.41 -29.29 3.01
CA MET A 159 9.21 -29.69 1.85
C MET A 159 9.84 -31.08 2.04
N GLU A 160 10.42 -31.33 3.21
CA GLU A 160 11.02 -32.63 3.53
C GLU A 160 9.95 -33.75 3.55
N THR A 161 8.77 -33.47 4.12
CA THR A 161 7.62 -34.37 4.13
C THR A 161 7.14 -34.70 2.71
N MET A 162 7.00 -33.71 1.84
CA MET A 162 6.63 -33.94 0.42
C MET A 162 7.70 -34.76 -0.29
N SER A 163 8.96 -34.41 -0.13
CA SER A 163 10.08 -35.12 -0.78
C SER A 163 10.16 -36.61 -0.33
N GLY A 164 9.92 -36.86 0.95
CA GLY A 164 9.84 -38.23 1.50
C GLY A 164 8.68 -39.03 0.92
N ALA A 165 7.51 -38.43 0.80
CA ALA A 165 6.31 -39.06 0.25
C ALA A 165 6.47 -39.49 -1.22
N VAL A 166 7.23 -38.70 -2.02
CA VAL A 166 7.45 -39.00 -3.45
C VAL A 166 8.65 -39.90 -3.71
N ALA A 167 9.48 -40.17 -2.71
CA ALA A 167 10.66 -41.05 -2.87
C ALA A 167 10.28 -42.45 -3.39
N GLY A 168 9.15 -43.00 -2.94
CA GLY A 168 8.62 -44.29 -3.40
C GLY A 168 8.14 -44.29 -4.86
N LEU A 169 7.96 -43.13 -5.52
CA LEU A 169 7.57 -43.04 -6.92
C LEU A 169 8.72 -43.38 -7.88
N ARG A 170 9.94 -43.46 -7.37
CA ARG A 170 11.13 -43.75 -8.18
C ARG A 170 11.00 -45.05 -8.98
N ASP A 171 10.36 -46.05 -8.40
CA ASP A 171 10.24 -47.39 -8.97
C ASP A 171 8.89 -47.67 -9.63
N VAL A 172 8.03 -46.62 -9.81
CA VAL A 172 6.70 -46.74 -10.40
C VAL A 172 6.76 -46.45 -11.91
N PRO A 173 6.56 -47.42 -12.82
CA PRO A 173 6.69 -47.23 -14.26
C PRO A 173 5.71 -46.23 -14.84
N GLU A 174 4.48 -46.20 -14.33
CA GLU A 174 3.41 -45.28 -14.78
C GLU A 174 3.78 -43.80 -14.47
N PHE A 175 4.40 -43.57 -13.33
CA PHE A 175 4.89 -42.24 -12.95
C PHE A 175 6.00 -41.77 -13.90
N ARG A 176 6.93 -42.67 -14.21
CA ARG A 176 7.98 -42.37 -15.20
C ARG A 176 7.40 -42.06 -16.57
N GLN A 177 6.41 -42.83 -17.03
CA GLN A 177 5.75 -42.58 -18.32
C GLN A 177 5.06 -41.20 -18.35
N MET A 178 4.42 -40.77 -17.26
CA MET A 178 3.81 -39.45 -17.17
C MET A 178 4.87 -38.34 -17.36
N PHE A 179 6.05 -38.45 -16.73
CA PHE A 179 7.10 -37.44 -16.92
C PHE A 179 7.75 -37.51 -18.31
N ILE A 180 7.77 -38.67 -18.96
CA ILE A 180 8.21 -38.80 -20.37
C ILE A 180 7.27 -37.98 -21.29
N MET A 181 5.97 -37.92 -21.02
CA MET A 181 5.05 -37.04 -21.79
C MET A 181 5.43 -35.56 -21.68
N PHE A 182 5.91 -35.11 -20.53
CA PHE A 182 6.34 -33.74 -20.30
C PHE A 182 7.73 -33.41 -20.91
N THR A 183 8.42 -34.38 -21.50
CA THR A 183 9.60 -34.11 -22.35
C THR A 183 9.21 -33.45 -23.67
N ASN A 184 7.91 -33.50 -24.06
CA ASN A 184 7.34 -32.60 -25.06
C ASN A 184 7.27 -31.19 -24.44
N PRO A 185 8.01 -30.22 -24.99
CA PRO A 185 8.13 -28.90 -24.38
C PRO A 185 6.80 -28.17 -24.25
N ILE A 186 5.86 -28.34 -25.18
CA ILE A 186 4.54 -27.70 -25.16
C ILE A 186 3.70 -28.26 -24.01
N LEU A 187 3.69 -29.59 -23.84
CA LEU A 187 2.98 -30.24 -22.76
C LEU A 187 3.56 -29.87 -21.38
N GLY A 188 4.89 -29.74 -21.30
CA GLY A 188 5.58 -29.26 -20.10
C GLY A 188 5.14 -27.84 -19.72
N VAL A 189 5.11 -26.91 -20.68
CA VAL A 189 4.64 -25.54 -20.46
C VAL A 189 3.17 -25.52 -20.01
N LEU A 190 2.30 -26.27 -20.68
CA LEU A 190 0.88 -26.35 -20.32
C LEU A 190 0.69 -26.91 -18.89
N ALA A 191 1.40 -27.98 -18.54
CA ALA A 191 1.34 -28.57 -17.21
C ALA A 191 1.76 -27.57 -16.12
N GLY A 192 2.89 -26.87 -16.32
CA GLY A 192 3.35 -25.84 -15.39
C GLY A 192 2.37 -24.66 -15.29
N ALA A 193 1.81 -24.21 -16.41
CA ALA A 193 0.85 -23.11 -16.44
C ALA A 193 -0.45 -23.45 -15.71
N ILE A 194 -1.03 -24.64 -15.98
CA ILE A 194 -2.27 -25.09 -15.34
C ILE A 194 -2.06 -25.30 -13.84
N LEU A 195 -0.98 -25.99 -13.45
CA LEU A 195 -0.68 -26.23 -12.03
C LEU A 195 -0.58 -24.90 -11.26
N THR A 196 0.18 -23.94 -11.78
CA THR A 196 0.37 -22.66 -11.11
C THR A 196 -0.90 -21.80 -11.13
N ALA A 197 -1.67 -21.83 -12.22
CA ALA A 197 -2.95 -21.12 -12.30
C ALA A 197 -3.98 -21.62 -11.28
N VAL A 198 -4.00 -22.93 -11.01
CA VAL A 198 -4.89 -23.56 -10.01
C VAL A 198 -4.41 -23.22 -8.59
N ILE A 199 -3.12 -23.38 -8.30
CA ILE A 199 -2.54 -23.12 -6.98
C ILE A 199 -2.43 -21.60 -6.69
N GLN A 200 -2.33 -20.77 -7.74
CA GLN A 200 -2.13 -19.30 -7.69
C GLN A 200 -0.82 -18.89 -6.96
N SER A 201 0.14 -19.79 -6.87
CA SER A 201 1.45 -19.58 -6.25
C SER A 201 2.55 -20.25 -7.06
N SER A 202 3.39 -19.45 -7.70
CA SER A 202 4.57 -19.95 -8.42
C SER A 202 5.60 -20.57 -7.48
N SER A 203 5.79 -19.99 -6.30
CA SER A 203 6.69 -20.53 -5.29
C SER A 203 6.28 -21.94 -4.84
N ALA A 204 4.96 -22.15 -4.62
CA ALA A 204 4.42 -23.45 -4.29
C ALA A 204 4.58 -24.45 -5.46
N SER A 205 4.31 -24.01 -6.68
CA SER A 205 4.44 -24.82 -7.88
C SER A 205 5.89 -25.26 -8.13
N VAL A 206 6.86 -24.35 -7.95
CA VAL A 206 8.30 -24.66 -8.02
C VAL A 206 8.70 -25.60 -6.90
N GLY A 207 8.20 -25.40 -5.68
CA GLY A 207 8.45 -26.30 -4.55
C GLY A 207 7.96 -27.74 -4.81
N ILE A 208 6.76 -27.89 -5.40
CA ILE A 208 6.25 -29.19 -5.81
C ILE A 208 7.17 -29.83 -6.87
N LEU A 209 7.60 -29.07 -7.88
CA LEU A 209 8.51 -29.57 -8.89
C LEU A 209 9.86 -30.00 -8.30
N GLN A 210 10.41 -29.22 -7.36
CA GLN A 210 11.65 -29.55 -6.66
C GLN A 210 11.48 -30.81 -5.78
N ALA A 211 10.34 -30.95 -5.09
CA ALA A 211 10.05 -32.17 -4.33
C ALA A 211 9.95 -33.41 -5.25
N LEU A 212 9.23 -33.31 -6.37
CA LEU A 212 9.12 -34.35 -7.37
C LEU A 212 10.47 -34.73 -8.00
N ALA A 213 11.37 -33.75 -8.19
CA ALA A 213 12.72 -34.02 -8.69
C ALA A 213 13.54 -34.92 -7.77
N MET A 214 13.25 -34.94 -6.47
CA MET A 214 13.90 -35.88 -5.52
C MET A 214 13.60 -37.34 -5.81
N SER A 215 12.53 -37.64 -6.56
CA SER A 215 12.27 -39.03 -7.05
C SER A 215 13.32 -39.50 -8.07
N GLY A 216 14.10 -38.56 -8.66
CA GLY A 216 15.05 -38.86 -9.72
C GLY A 216 14.42 -39.18 -11.09
N GLN A 217 13.09 -39.04 -11.24
CA GLN A 217 12.36 -39.33 -12.48
C GLN A 217 12.12 -38.09 -13.36
N VAL A 218 12.28 -36.90 -12.80
CA VAL A 218 12.11 -35.61 -13.51
C VAL A 218 13.44 -35.26 -14.17
N SER A 219 13.52 -35.28 -15.50
CA SER A 219 14.70 -34.80 -16.23
C SER A 219 14.72 -33.29 -16.40
N TYR A 220 15.88 -32.68 -16.65
CA TYR A 220 15.96 -31.26 -17.01
C TYR A 220 15.16 -30.94 -18.26
N GLY A 221 15.10 -31.89 -19.23
CA GLY A 221 14.28 -31.74 -20.43
C GLY A 221 12.79 -31.57 -20.18
N ALA A 222 12.27 -32.11 -19.07
CA ALA A 222 10.90 -31.92 -18.62
C ALA A 222 10.77 -30.71 -17.67
N ALA A 223 11.71 -30.54 -16.73
CA ALA A 223 11.64 -29.50 -15.71
C ALA A 223 11.68 -28.08 -16.29
N ILE A 224 12.56 -27.82 -17.27
CA ILE A 224 12.73 -26.48 -17.86
C ILE A 224 11.44 -25.95 -18.52
N PRO A 225 10.76 -26.71 -19.42
CA PRO A 225 9.46 -26.26 -19.95
C PRO A 225 8.37 -26.09 -18.90
N ILE A 226 8.34 -26.95 -17.87
CA ILE A 226 7.39 -26.80 -16.75
C ILE A 226 7.63 -25.46 -16.02
N ILE A 227 8.89 -25.09 -15.73
CA ILE A 227 9.25 -23.81 -15.11
C ILE A 227 8.78 -22.63 -15.97
N MET A 228 8.97 -22.70 -17.30
CA MET A 228 8.48 -21.67 -18.21
C MET A 228 6.97 -21.51 -18.10
N GLY A 229 6.23 -22.61 -18.04
CA GLY A 229 4.78 -22.61 -17.87
C GLY A 229 4.33 -22.04 -16.52
N GLN A 230 5.04 -22.37 -15.43
CA GLN A 230 4.73 -21.86 -14.09
C GLN A 230 4.74 -20.33 -14.03
N ASN A 231 5.62 -19.66 -14.77
CA ASN A 231 5.65 -18.21 -14.87
C ASN A 231 4.39 -17.65 -15.59
N ILE A 232 3.89 -18.33 -16.63
CA ILE A 232 2.63 -17.95 -17.28
C ILE A 232 1.46 -18.13 -16.32
N GLY A 233 1.40 -19.26 -15.60
CA GLY A 233 0.33 -19.54 -14.65
C GLY A 233 0.21 -18.50 -13.53
N THR A 234 1.31 -17.89 -13.10
CA THR A 234 1.34 -16.82 -12.10
C THR A 234 0.53 -15.59 -12.54
N CYS A 235 0.41 -15.33 -13.84
CA CYS A 235 -0.29 -14.16 -14.36
C CYS A 235 -1.80 -14.19 -14.10
N VAL A 236 -2.37 -15.38 -13.88
CA VAL A 236 -3.81 -15.55 -13.60
C VAL A 236 -4.23 -14.75 -12.37
N THR A 237 -3.42 -14.73 -11.32
CA THR A 237 -3.70 -13.96 -10.10
C THR A 237 -3.81 -12.45 -10.40
N ALA A 238 -2.88 -11.91 -11.18
CA ALA A 238 -2.90 -10.50 -11.58
C ALA A 238 -4.11 -10.17 -12.47
N LEU A 239 -4.47 -11.07 -13.39
CA LEU A 239 -5.65 -10.90 -14.25
C LEU A 239 -6.95 -10.90 -13.44
N ILE A 240 -7.12 -11.85 -12.52
CA ILE A 240 -8.29 -11.91 -11.63
C ILE A 240 -8.36 -10.62 -10.79
N SER A 241 -7.24 -10.20 -10.21
CA SER A 241 -7.18 -8.98 -9.40
C SER A 241 -7.46 -7.70 -10.20
N SER A 242 -7.31 -7.71 -11.51
CA SER A 242 -7.59 -6.54 -12.36
C SER A 242 -9.04 -6.41 -12.78
N VAL A 243 -9.90 -7.39 -12.49
CA VAL A 243 -11.33 -7.34 -12.81
C VAL A 243 -12.01 -6.22 -12.00
N GLY A 244 -12.74 -5.35 -12.67
CA GLY A 244 -13.42 -4.20 -12.02
C GLY A 244 -12.53 -2.98 -11.76
N THR A 245 -11.23 -3.03 -12.12
CA THR A 245 -10.30 -1.90 -11.95
C THR A 245 -10.28 -0.95 -13.14
N SER A 246 -9.52 0.15 -12.98
CA SER A 246 -9.23 1.11 -14.04
C SER A 246 -8.53 0.43 -15.24
N ARG A 247 -8.57 1.08 -16.39
CA ARG A 247 -7.93 0.56 -17.62
C ARG A 247 -6.41 0.39 -17.48
N ASN A 248 -5.76 1.34 -16.83
CA ASN A 248 -4.32 1.25 -16.62
C ASN A 248 -3.95 0.10 -15.67
N ALA A 249 -4.77 -0.19 -14.67
CA ALA A 249 -4.60 -1.35 -13.79
C ALA A 249 -4.79 -2.68 -14.56
N LYS A 250 -5.79 -2.77 -15.45
CA LYS A 250 -5.96 -3.92 -16.37
C LYS A 250 -4.77 -4.05 -17.32
N ARG A 251 -4.27 -2.93 -17.85
CA ARG A 251 -3.06 -2.91 -18.70
C ARG A 251 -1.84 -3.44 -17.95
N ALA A 252 -1.67 -3.11 -16.66
CA ALA A 252 -0.57 -3.65 -15.86
C ALA A 252 -0.65 -5.18 -15.72
N ALA A 253 -1.83 -5.75 -15.49
CA ALA A 253 -2.03 -7.20 -15.46
C ALA A 253 -1.78 -7.85 -16.84
N VAL A 254 -2.21 -7.21 -17.92
CA VAL A 254 -1.96 -7.67 -19.30
C VAL A 254 -0.47 -7.60 -19.63
N VAL A 255 0.26 -6.57 -19.21
CA VAL A 255 1.72 -6.50 -19.35
C VAL A 255 2.41 -7.70 -18.69
N HIS A 256 1.99 -8.05 -17.45
CA HIS A 256 2.52 -9.23 -16.77
C HIS A 256 2.32 -10.52 -17.57
N LEU A 257 1.12 -10.71 -18.14
CA LEU A 257 0.84 -11.83 -19.03
C LEU A 257 1.69 -11.79 -20.30
N CYS A 258 1.71 -10.67 -21.01
CA CYS A 258 2.47 -10.51 -22.24
C CYS A 258 3.98 -10.75 -22.02
N PHE A 259 4.54 -10.23 -20.93
CA PHE A 259 5.93 -10.45 -20.56
C PHE A 259 6.25 -11.95 -20.45
N ASN A 260 5.44 -12.70 -19.68
CA ASN A 260 5.68 -14.12 -19.46
C ASN A 260 5.38 -14.97 -20.70
N VAL A 261 4.34 -14.65 -21.47
CA VAL A 261 4.00 -15.38 -22.71
C VAL A 261 5.04 -15.16 -23.79
N ILE A 262 5.43 -13.91 -24.05
CA ILE A 262 6.44 -13.58 -25.07
C ILE A 262 7.80 -14.16 -24.66
N GLY A 263 8.21 -13.96 -23.39
CA GLY A 263 9.45 -14.52 -22.86
C GLY A 263 9.48 -16.05 -22.99
N THR A 264 8.39 -16.72 -22.61
CA THR A 264 8.26 -18.18 -22.79
C THR A 264 8.32 -18.59 -24.25
N ALA A 265 7.60 -17.92 -25.14
CA ALA A 265 7.59 -18.27 -26.57
C ALA A 265 8.99 -18.18 -27.18
N VAL A 266 9.72 -17.10 -26.91
CA VAL A 266 11.09 -16.89 -27.43
C VAL A 266 12.07 -17.90 -26.83
N LEU A 267 12.07 -18.06 -25.51
CA LEU A 267 13.03 -18.97 -24.85
C LEU A 267 12.67 -20.44 -25.04
N LEU A 268 11.40 -20.79 -25.21
CA LEU A 268 10.97 -22.14 -25.59
C LEU A 268 11.43 -22.49 -27.02
N ALA A 269 11.30 -21.55 -27.95
CA ALA A 269 11.83 -21.74 -29.32
C ALA A 269 13.36 -21.96 -29.32
N ALA A 270 14.09 -21.15 -28.54
CA ALA A 270 15.52 -21.32 -28.33
C ALA A 270 15.85 -22.67 -27.66
N PHE A 271 15.10 -23.07 -26.65
CA PHE A 271 15.25 -24.35 -25.98
C PHE A 271 15.02 -25.53 -26.95
N CYS A 272 13.96 -25.49 -27.76
CA CYS A 272 13.70 -26.52 -28.77
C CYS A 272 14.82 -26.60 -29.83
N LEU A 273 15.33 -25.45 -30.26
CA LEU A 273 16.45 -25.40 -31.21
C LEU A 273 17.72 -26.01 -30.62
N VAL A 274 18.07 -25.64 -29.38
CA VAL A 274 19.22 -26.21 -28.67
C VAL A 274 19.05 -27.70 -28.45
N LYS A 275 17.84 -28.15 -28.05
CA LYS A 275 17.54 -29.57 -27.88
C LYS A 275 17.72 -30.37 -29.16
N GLU A 276 17.26 -29.85 -30.32
CA GLU A 276 17.29 -30.54 -31.60
C GLU A 276 18.69 -30.52 -32.25
N LEU A 277 19.42 -29.40 -32.13
CA LEU A 277 20.71 -29.23 -32.80
C LEU A 277 21.90 -29.76 -32.00
N LEU A 278 21.86 -29.66 -30.67
CA LEU A 278 23.01 -29.96 -29.80
C LEU A 278 22.80 -31.24 -28.97
N GLU A 279 21.58 -31.75 -28.87
CA GLU A 279 21.20 -32.93 -28.06
C GLU A 279 21.93 -32.98 -26.72
N PRO A 280 21.83 -31.93 -25.86
CA PRO A 280 22.66 -31.85 -24.66
C PRO A 280 22.33 -33.03 -23.72
N VAL A 281 23.34 -33.78 -23.33
CA VAL A 281 23.22 -34.92 -22.38
C VAL A 281 22.52 -34.49 -21.09
N LEU A 282 22.79 -33.26 -20.62
CA LEU A 282 22.19 -32.66 -19.44
C LEU A 282 20.64 -32.71 -19.45
N LEU A 283 20.00 -32.58 -20.61
CA LEU A 283 18.53 -32.61 -20.69
C LEU A 283 17.93 -33.98 -20.32
N ASN A 284 18.70 -35.03 -20.44
CA ASN A 284 18.29 -36.39 -20.10
C ASN A 284 18.65 -36.76 -18.64
N GLU A 285 19.48 -35.97 -17.96
CA GLU A 285 19.85 -36.19 -16.58
C GLU A 285 18.70 -35.82 -15.62
N PRO A 286 18.62 -36.52 -14.46
CA PRO A 286 17.67 -36.16 -13.41
C PRO A 286 17.91 -34.73 -12.91
N ALA A 287 16.85 -33.91 -12.89
CA ALA A 287 16.92 -32.59 -12.36
C ALA A 287 17.12 -32.59 -10.82
N THR A 288 17.98 -31.72 -10.34
CA THR A 288 18.20 -31.51 -8.91
C THR A 288 17.43 -30.27 -8.44
N MET A 289 17.14 -30.16 -7.14
CA MET A 289 16.51 -28.96 -6.57
C MET A 289 17.31 -27.70 -6.89
N TYR A 290 18.64 -27.77 -6.76
CA TYR A 290 19.55 -26.69 -7.11
C TYR A 290 19.47 -26.36 -8.61
N GLY A 291 19.51 -27.36 -9.49
CA GLY A 291 19.43 -27.17 -10.94
C GLY A 291 18.10 -26.54 -11.37
N ILE A 292 16.99 -26.85 -10.69
CA ILE A 292 15.69 -26.20 -10.90
C ILE A 292 15.76 -24.73 -10.49
N ALA A 293 16.38 -24.39 -9.36
CA ALA A 293 16.56 -23.00 -8.93
C ALA A 293 17.42 -22.20 -9.92
N VAL A 294 18.50 -22.81 -10.44
CA VAL A 294 19.35 -22.21 -11.49
C VAL A 294 18.54 -21.97 -12.77
N ALA A 295 17.81 -23.00 -13.24
CA ALA A 295 17.00 -22.89 -14.46
C ALA A 295 15.91 -21.82 -14.32
N HIS A 296 15.24 -21.73 -13.15
CA HIS A 296 14.24 -20.72 -12.85
C HIS A 296 14.84 -19.32 -12.87
N SER A 297 16.01 -19.13 -12.25
CA SER A 297 16.71 -17.83 -12.23
C SER A 297 17.17 -17.44 -13.64
N PHE A 298 17.77 -18.39 -14.36
CA PHE A 298 18.27 -18.16 -15.72
C PHE A 298 17.13 -17.76 -16.66
N PHE A 299 16.00 -18.45 -16.62
CA PHE A 299 14.82 -18.09 -17.39
C PHE A 299 14.33 -16.68 -17.09
N ASN A 300 14.11 -16.32 -15.81
CA ASN A 300 13.58 -15.02 -15.44
C ASN A 300 14.55 -13.86 -15.75
N VAL A 301 15.86 -14.07 -15.53
CA VAL A 301 16.90 -13.08 -15.86
C VAL A 301 16.98 -12.87 -17.37
N LEU A 302 16.95 -13.94 -18.18
CA LEU A 302 16.97 -13.82 -19.63
C LEU A 302 15.71 -13.16 -20.19
N CYS A 303 14.52 -13.54 -19.70
CA CYS A 303 13.27 -12.86 -20.07
C CYS A 303 13.36 -11.36 -19.79
N THR A 304 13.86 -11.00 -18.61
CA THR A 304 14.02 -9.60 -18.23
C THR A 304 15.05 -8.90 -19.09
N ALA A 305 16.21 -9.48 -19.31
CA ALA A 305 17.25 -8.90 -20.18
C ALA A 305 16.75 -8.66 -21.61
N LEU A 306 15.90 -9.56 -22.13
CA LEU A 306 15.30 -9.45 -23.45
C LEU A 306 14.20 -8.37 -23.50
N LEU A 307 13.32 -8.31 -22.51
CA LEU A 307 12.09 -7.53 -22.57
C LEU A 307 12.15 -6.18 -21.82
N LEU A 308 13.09 -5.99 -20.89
CA LEU A 308 13.24 -4.70 -20.18
C LEU A 308 13.59 -3.55 -21.16
N PRO A 309 14.50 -3.71 -22.14
CA PRO A 309 14.71 -2.69 -23.18
C PRO A 309 13.47 -2.45 -24.04
N ALA A 310 12.60 -3.47 -24.16
CA ALA A 310 11.36 -3.43 -24.94
C ALA A 310 10.11 -3.07 -24.11
N ALA A 311 10.27 -2.53 -22.89
CA ALA A 311 9.18 -2.18 -21.99
C ALA A 311 8.12 -1.27 -22.66
N GLY A 312 8.55 -0.31 -23.49
CA GLY A 312 7.63 0.54 -24.27
C GLY A 312 6.82 -0.21 -25.34
N LEU A 313 7.30 -1.35 -25.83
CA LEU A 313 6.53 -2.21 -26.73
C LEU A 313 5.45 -2.98 -25.97
N LEU A 314 5.76 -3.47 -24.76
CA LEU A 314 4.79 -4.12 -23.89
C LEU A 314 3.68 -3.15 -23.46
N GLU A 315 4.05 -1.91 -23.17
CA GLU A 315 3.08 -0.84 -22.88
C GLU A 315 2.12 -0.62 -24.05
N LYS A 316 2.65 -0.45 -25.26
CA LYS A 316 1.83 -0.30 -26.48
C LYS A 316 0.93 -1.50 -26.72
N LEU A 317 1.44 -2.71 -26.54
CA LEU A 317 0.67 -3.95 -26.69
C LEU A 317 -0.49 -4.01 -25.68
N ALA A 318 -0.24 -3.64 -24.44
CA ALA A 318 -1.27 -3.58 -23.41
C ALA A 318 -2.34 -2.54 -23.71
N ILE A 319 -1.98 -1.38 -24.29
CA ILE A 319 -2.93 -0.35 -24.73
C ILE A 319 -3.79 -0.87 -25.90
N ILE A 320 -3.23 -1.64 -26.82
CA ILE A 320 -3.98 -2.24 -27.94
C ILE A 320 -4.99 -3.27 -27.40
N ILE A 321 -4.58 -4.13 -26.47
CA ILE A 321 -5.43 -5.17 -25.88
C ILE A 321 -6.53 -4.56 -25.00
N VAL A 322 -6.21 -3.49 -24.25
CA VAL A 322 -7.14 -2.76 -23.39
C VAL A 322 -7.21 -1.30 -23.86
N PRO A 323 -8.03 -0.98 -24.88
CA PRO A 323 -8.11 0.36 -25.45
C PRO A 323 -8.76 1.38 -24.49
N ASP A 324 -8.54 2.68 -24.76
CA ASP A 324 -9.18 3.77 -24.02
C ASP A 324 -10.69 3.85 -24.31
N ASP A 325 -11.48 4.29 -23.33
CA ASP A 325 -12.90 4.59 -23.49
C ASP A 325 -13.12 6.10 -23.33
N ASN A 326 -13.97 6.68 -24.13
CA ASN A 326 -14.25 8.11 -24.09
C ASN A 326 -15.06 8.59 -22.85
N LYS A 327 -15.29 7.74 -21.86
CA LYS A 327 -15.97 8.13 -20.62
C LYS A 327 -14.97 8.36 -19.50
N ARG A 328 -14.80 9.62 -19.10
CA ARG A 328 -14.15 9.99 -17.83
C ARG A 328 -14.97 9.38 -16.68
N GLN A 329 -14.41 8.42 -15.98
CA GLN A 329 -14.86 8.02 -14.65
C GLN A 329 -13.79 8.47 -13.66
N THR A 330 -14.04 9.60 -13.02
CA THR A 330 -13.35 10.07 -11.82
C THR A 330 -14.16 9.59 -10.60
N GLU A 331 -14.28 8.30 -10.37
CA GLU A 331 -14.70 7.78 -9.08
C GLU A 331 -13.46 7.44 -8.27
N VAL A 332 -13.23 8.19 -7.20
CA VAL A 332 -12.25 7.83 -6.17
C VAL A 332 -12.71 6.52 -5.53
N LYS A 333 -11.96 5.45 -5.75
CA LYS A 333 -12.24 4.15 -5.13
C LYS A 333 -11.04 3.69 -4.35
N LEU A 334 -11.22 3.54 -3.03
CA LEU A 334 -10.32 2.74 -2.21
C LEU A 334 -10.43 1.27 -2.66
N ASP A 335 -9.30 0.64 -2.91
CA ASP A 335 -9.26 -0.72 -3.44
C ASP A 335 -9.18 -1.73 -2.28
N ASP A 336 -10.29 -2.44 -2.00
CA ASP A 336 -10.36 -3.47 -0.94
C ASP A 336 -9.27 -4.57 -1.09
N ARG A 337 -8.69 -4.73 -2.29
CA ARG A 337 -7.59 -5.68 -2.52
C ARG A 337 -6.28 -5.28 -1.85
N LEU A 338 -6.09 -3.97 -1.63
CA LEU A 338 -4.93 -3.47 -0.89
C LEU A 338 -5.01 -3.81 0.61
N LEU A 339 -6.19 -4.18 1.12
CA LEU A 339 -6.33 -4.71 2.48
C LEU A 339 -5.52 -6.00 2.70
N ALA A 340 -5.21 -6.74 1.64
CA ALA A 340 -4.26 -7.85 1.71
C ALA A 340 -2.83 -7.39 2.06
N THR A 341 -2.53 -6.09 1.87
CA THR A 341 -1.24 -5.47 2.16
C THR A 341 -1.45 -4.19 2.98
N PRO A 342 -1.73 -4.31 4.30
CA PRO A 342 -2.16 -3.22 5.15
C PRO A 342 -1.35 -1.92 5.07
N PRO A 343 0.00 -1.93 5.03
CA PRO A 343 0.77 -0.69 4.94
C PRO A 343 0.49 0.12 3.67
N LEU A 344 0.09 -0.55 2.58
CA LEU A 344 -0.21 0.09 1.30
C LEU A 344 -1.65 0.60 1.24
N ALA A 345 -2.57 -0.13 1.87
CA ALA A 345 -3.93 0.33 2.08
C ALA A 345 -3.94 1.64 2.88
N LEU A 346 -3.08 1.73 3.90
CA LEU A 346 -2.90 2.93 4.72
C LEU A 346 -2.31 4.10 3.92
N GLU A 347 -1.31 3.84 3.06
CA GLU A 347 -0.75 4.88 2.16
C GLU A 347 -1.80 5.43 1.20
N GLN A 348 -2.60 4.56 0.59
CA GLN A 348 -3.70 5.00 -0.27
C GLN A 348 -4.72 5.84 0.51
N SER A 349 -5.06 5.44 1.73
CA SER A 349 -5.97 6.19 2.60
C SER A 349 -5.41 7.58 2.93
N SER A 350 -4.10 7.68 3.21
CA SER A 350 -3.44 8.97 3.48
C SER A 350 -3.53 9.92 2.28
N VAL A 351 -3.28 9.43 1.05
CA VAL A 351 -3.38 10.27 -0.17
C VAL A 351 -4.81 10.76 -0.40
N ILE A 352 -5.81 9.91 -0.18
CA ILE A 352 -7.22 10.30 -0.33
C ILE A 352 -7.64 11.27 0.77
N ALA A 353 -7.12 11.14 1.99
CA ALA A 353 -7.33 12.12 3.06
C ALA A 353 -6.69 13.49 2.74
N GLU A 354 -5.56 13.52 2.02
CA GLU A 354 -4.97 14.76 1.50
C GLU A 354 -5.91 15.45 0.49
N ASP A 355 -6.53 14.70 -0.43
CA ASP A 355 -7.52 15.24 -1.36
C ASP A 355 -8.73 15.82 -0.61
N MET A 356 -9.25 15.10 0.40
CA MET A 356 -10.31 15.59 1.29
C MET A 356 -9.94 16.89 1.97
N ALA A 357 -8.72 17.02 2.48
CA ALA A 357 -8.21 18.23 3.11
C ALA A 357 -8.23 19.44 2.16
N TYR A 358 -7.84 19.22 0.89
CA TYR A 358 -7.92 20.30 -0.12
C TYR A 358 -9.36 20.74 -0.39
N TYR A 359 -10.34 19.82 -0.43
CA TYR A 359 -11.75 20.17 -0.60
C TYR A 359 -12.27 20.97 0.61
N ALA A 360 -12.03 20.52 1.83
CA ALA A 360 -12.49 21.20 3.04
C ALA A 360 -11.91 22.61 3.18
N VAL A 361 -10.58 22.76 3.01
CA VAL A 361 -9.91 24.07 3.09
C VAL A 361 -10.33 24.97 1.94
N GLY A 362 -10.52 24.45 0.73
CA GLY A 362 -11.04 25.18 -0.42
C GLY A 362 -12.45 25.69 -0.18
N ALA A 363 -13.36 24.85 0.32
CA ALA A 363 -14.73 25.20 0.67
C ALA A 363 -14.76 26.35 1.69
N MET A 364 -13.95 26.25 2.76
CA MET A 364 -13.89 27.29 3.79
C MET A 364 -13.40 28.64 3.24
N LYS A 365 -12.39 28.66 2.39
CA LYS A 365 -11.90 29.89 1.75
C LYS A 365 -12.95 30.52 0.83
N SER A 366 -13.66 29.68 0.04
CA SER A 366 -14.77 30.15 -0.81
C SER A 366 -15.94 30.65 0.02
N ALA A 367 -16.24 30.03 1.16
CA ALA A 367 -17.26 30.48 2.10
C ALA A 367 -16.92 31.85 2.72
N MET A 368 -15.68 32.02 3.19
CA MET A 368 -15.24 33.34 3.69
C MET A 368 -15.31 34.44 2.63
N LYS A 369 -15.00 34.12 1.37
CA LYS A 369 -15.13 35.05 0.25
C LYS A 369 -16.58 35.46 0.01
N SER A 370 -17.55 34.57 0.22
CA SER A 370 -18.98 34.84 0.07
C SER A 370 -19.49 35.93 1.02
N LEU A 371 -18.84 36.18 2.16
CA LEU A 371 -19.18 37.23 3.10
C LEU A 371 -18.95 38.64 2.53
N THR A 372 -18.06 38.80 1.54
CA THR A 372 -17.73 40.08 0.90
C THR A 372 -18.24 40.17 -0.53
N GLU A 373 -18.20 39.05 -1.26
CA GLU A 373 -18.52 38.93 -2.68
C GLU A 373 -19.47 37.75 -2.91
N TYR A 374 -20.69 37.85 -2.38
CA TYR A 374 -21.65 36.76 -2.53
C TYR A 374 -22.07 36.57 -4.01
N SER A 375 -22.06 35.31 -4.44
CA SER A 375 -22.70 34.86 -5.66
C SER A 375 -23.34 33.48 -5.47
N PRO A 376 -24.50 33.20 -6.13
CA PRO A 376 -25.11 31.84 -6.04
C PRO A 376 -24.15 30.72 -6.47
N GLY A 377 -23.35 30.98 -7.52
CA GLY A 377 -22.37 29.99 -7.99
C GLY A 377 -21.28 29.69 -6.97
N LEU A 378 -20.85 30.67 -6.15
CA LEU A 378 -19.89 30.44 -5.08
C LEU A 378 -20.51 29.63 -3.92
N ALA A 379 -21.78 29.90 -3.61
CA ALA A 379 -22.53 29.12 -2.60
C ALA A 379 -22.72 27.65 -3.03
N ASP A 380 -23.06 27.45 -4.31
CA ASP A 380 -23.21 26.09 -4.87
C ASP A 380 -21.86 25.34 -4.86
N GLU A 381 -20.74 26.02 -5.20
CA GLU A 381 -19.39 25.45 -5.15
C GLU A 381 -19.02 24.97 -3.73
N VAL A 382 -19.35 25.78 -2.69
CA VAL A 382 -19.09 25.38 -1.29
C VAL A 382 -19.90 24.15 -0.91
N ARG A 383 -21.20 24.11 -1.24
CA ARG A 383 -22.05 22.96 -0.96
C ARG A 383 -21.62 21.69 -1.71
N GLU A 384 -21.17 21.85 -2.97
CA GLU A 384 -20.63 20.71 -3.73
C GLU A 384 -19.33 20.18 -3.10
N SER A 385 -18.46 21.07 -2.63
CA SER A 385 -17.21 20.70 -1.97
C SER A 385 -17.44 20.01 -0.63
N GLU A 386 -18.44 20.45 0.14
CA GLU A 386 -18.84 19.82 1.40
C GLU A 386 -19.41 18.41 1.16
N ASN A 387 -20.33 18.24 0.19
CA ASN A 387 -20.85 16.93 -0.20
C ASN A 387 -19.73 15.96 -0.63
N GLU A 388 -18.67 16.45 -1.30
CA GLU A 388 -17.51 15.62 -1.61
C GLU A 388 -16.71 15.30 -0.33
N THR A 389 -16.58 16.24 0.61
CA THR A 389 -15.88 16.02 1.89
C THR A 389 -16.60 14.93 2.72
N ASP A 390 -17.91 14.98 2.86
CA ASP A 390 -18.75 13.94 3.48
C ASP A 390 -18.55 12.57 2.84
N ARG A 391 -18.58 12.56 1.50
CA ARG A 391 -18.37 11.32 0.76
C ARG A 391 -16.98 10.72 1.00
N TYR A 392 -15.96 11.57 1.12
CA TYR A 392 -14.60 11.12 1.47
C TYR A 392 -14.55 10.56 2.90
N GLU A 393 -15.22 11.20 3.87
CA GLU A 393 -15.29 10.74 5.26
C GLU A 393 -15.89 9.34 5.35
N ASP A 394 -17.07 9.13 4.74
CA ASP A 394 -17.76 7.83 4.70
C ASP A 394 -16.88 6.72 4.11
N ILE A 395 -16.24 6.98 2.97
CA ILE A 395 -15.41 6.01 2.25
C ILE A 395 -14.14 5.68 3.07
N LEU A 396 -13.45 6.71 3.55
CA LEU A 396 -12.22 6.58 4.33
C LEU A 396 -12.50 5.93 5.69
N GLY A 397 -13.53 6.39 6.40
CA GLY A 397 -13.91 5.86 7.71
C GLY A 397 -14.22 4.37 7.65
N THR A 398 -15.06 3.96 6.69
CA THR A 398 -15.37 2.54 6.47
C THR A 398 -14.13 1.71 6.11
N TYR A 399 -13.25 2.23 5.27
CA TYR A 399 -12.05 1.52 4.84
C TYR A 399 -11.00 1.41 5.94
N LEU A 400 -10.75 2.49 6.68
CA LEU A 400 -9.81 2.52 7.80
C LEU A 400 -10.25 1.60 8.95
N LEU A 401 -11.57 1.48 9.21
CA LEU A 401 -12.10 0.51 10.18
C LEU A 401 -11.84 -0.93 9.74
N LYS A 402 -12.05 -1.26 8.45
CA LYS A 402 -11.69 -2.58 7.90
C LYS A 402 -10.20 -2.85 8.04
N LEU A 403 -9.37 -1.85 7.74
CA LEU A 403 -7.92 -1.95 7.82
C LEU A 403 -7.44 -2.15 9.27
N GLY A 404 -7.99 -1.43 10.24
CA GLY A 404 -7.67 -1.55 11.67
C GLY A 404 -8.08 -2.90 12.29
N ALA A 405 -9.03 -3.62 11.67
CA ALA A 405 -9.41 -4.97 12.08
C ALA A 405 -8.40 -6.05 11.63
N LEU A 406 -7.46 -5.71 10.75
CA LEU A 406 -6.43 -6.63 10.27
C LEU A 406 -5.21 -6.65 11.23
N PRO A 407 -4.38 -7.71 11.18
CA PRO A 407 -3.14 -7.76 11.93
C PRO A 407 -2.10 -6.78 11.33
N VAL A 408 -2.14 -5.55 11.80
CA VAL A 408 -1.22 -4.46 11.42
C VAL A 408 -0.11 -4.28 12.44
N SER A 409 0.94 -3.50 12.11
CA SER A 409 1.96 -3.12 13.09
C SER A 409 1.42 -2.07 14.07
N ASP A 410 2.04 -1.94 15.26
CA ASP A 410 1.66 -0.92 16.24
C ASP A 410 1.70 0.49 15.62
N ALA A 411 2.72 0.79 14.82
CA ALA A 411 2.86 2.07 14.13
C ALA A 411 1.75 2.32 13.09
N ASP A 412 1.36 1.29 12.32
CA ASP A 412 0.25 1.42 11.36
C ASP A 412 -1.08 1.59 12.08
N SER A 413 -1.27 0.91 13.24
CA SER A 413 -2.48 1.06 14.07
C SER A 413 -2.61 2.47 14.65
N GLU A 414 -1.50 3.07 15.08
CA GLU A 414 -1.46 4.47 15.50
C GLU A 414 -1.83 5.41 14.34
N GLU A 415 -1.22 5.23 13.17
CA GLU A 415 -1.50 6.07 11.99
C GLU A 415 -2.96 5.93 11.50
N ILE A 416 -3.56 4.71 11.54
CA ILE A 416 -4.98 4.50 11.26
C ILE A 416 -5.86 5.31 12.23
N THR A 417 -5.52 5.27 13.52
CA THR A 417 -6.27 5.98 14.57
C THR A 417 -6.21 7.50 14.38
N GLU A 418 -5.05 8.02 14.04
CA GLU A 418 -4.88 9.46 13.78
C GLU A 418 -5.59 9.89 12.49
N LEU A 419 -5.54 9.10 11.41
CA LEU A 419 -6.30 9.40 10.20
C LEU A 419 -7.81 9.42 10.44
N LEU A 420 -8.35 8.49 11.26
CA LEU A 420 -9.77 8.48 11.61
C LEU A 420 -10.22 9.74 12.34
N LYS A 421 -9.34 10.36 13.15
CA LYS A 421 -9.62 11.65 13.79
C LYS A 421 -9.60 12.79 12.78
N VAL A 422 -8.54 12.84 11.97
CA VAL A 422 -8.29 13.94 11.02
C VAL A 422 -9.38 14.03 9.94
N ILE A 423 -9.90 12.90 9.43
CA ILE A 423 -11.00 12.95 8.45
C ILE A 423 -12.26 13.58 9.06
N GLY A 424 -12.59 13.30 10.33
CA GLY A 424 -13.69 13.96 11.03
C GLY A 424 -13.46 15.47 11.26
N ASP A 425 -12.20 15.90 11.49
CA ASP A 425 -11.90 17.33 11.59
C ASP A 425 -12.04 18.04 10.23
N PHE A 426 -11.66 17.42 9.11
CA PHE A 426 -11.87 18.01 7.77
C PHE A 426 -13.33 18.04 7.36
N GLU A 427 -14.13 17.03 7.71
CA GLU A 427 -15.58 17.04 7.50
C GLU A 427 -16.20 18.25 8.22
N ARG A 428 -15.88 18.45 9.50
CA ARG A 428 -16.40 19.60 10.27
C ARG A 428 -15.95 20.95 9.73
N ILE A 429 -14.76 21.07 9.15
CA ILE A 429 -14.33 22.30 8.44
C ILE A 429 -15.26 22.53 7.25
N GLY A 430 -15.65 21.50 6.50
CA GLY A 430 -16.63 21.56 5.43
C GLY A 430 -18.01 22.01 5.89
N ASP A 431 -18.53 21.42 6.97
CA ASP A 431 -19.80 21.79 7.61
C ASP A 431 -19.84 23.28 8.00
N HIS A 432 -18.77 23.74 8.64
CA HIS A 432 -18.68 25.14 9.03
C HIS A 432 -18.59 26.09 7.82
N ALA A 433 -18.06 25.62 6.68
CA ALA A 433 -18.06 26.41 5.45
C ALA A 433 -19.49 26.65 4.94
N VAL A 434 -20.36 25.63 4.97
CA VAL A 434 -21.78 25.77 4.61
C VAL A 434 -22.48 26.73 5.57
N ASN A 435 -22.25 26.63 6.90
CA ASN A 435 -22.84 27.55 7.89
C ASN A 435 -22.43 29.02 7.63
N ILE A 436 -21.21 29.26 7.16
CA ILE A 436 -20.75 30.62 6.78
C ILE A 436 -21.46 31.09 5.51
N VAL A 437 -21.69 30.23 4.52
CA VAL A 437 -22.47 30.55 3.33
C VAL A 437 -23.91 30.91 3.70
N GLU A 438 -24.55 30.13 4.59
CA GLU A 438 -25.89 30.42 5.08
C GLU A 438 -25.97 31.78 5.79
N SER A 439 -24.94 32.13 6.56
CA SER A 439 -24.82 33.45 7.16
C SER A 439 -24.69 34.54 6.10
N ALA A 440 -23.96 34.32 5.01
CA ALA A 440 -23.85 35.26 3.90
C ALA A 440 -25.19 35.44 3.13
N GLU A 441 -25.96 34.35 2.97
CA GLU A 441 -27.31 34.36 2.39
C GLU A 441 -28.26 35.15 3.28
N GLU A 442 -28.21 34.93 4.60
CA GLU A 442 -29.04 35.66 5.55
C GLU A 442 -28.75 37.18 5.51
N LEU A 443 -27.47 37.59 5.47
CA LEU A 443 -27.08 38.98 5.31
C LEU A 443 -27.68 39.60 4.04
N ARG A 444 -27.63 38.89 2.92
CA ARG A 444 -28.19 39.33 1.63
C ARG A 444 -29.70 39.43 1.68
N ASP A 445 -30.38 38.36 2.11
CA ASP A 445 -31.83 38.21 2.00
C ASP A 445 -32.57 39.18 2.95
N LYS A 446 -31.99 39.42 4.13
CA LYS A 446 -32.51 40.38 5.11
C LYS A 446 -31.96 41.80 4.93
N HIS A 447 -31.11 42.04 3.92
CA HIS A 447 -30.46 43.32 3.67
C HIS A 447 -29.71 43.86 4.89
N ILE A 448 -29.04 42.98 5.62
CA ILE A 448 -28.24 43.33 6.79
C ILE A 448 -26.86 43.80 6.35
N GLU A 449 -26.45 44.98 6.77
CA GLU A 449 -25.11 45.49 6.53
C GLU A 449 -24.32 45.64 7.84
N PHE A 450 -23.10 45.13 7.84
CA PHE A 450 -22.16 45.40 8.94
C PHE A 450 -21.59 46.81 8.85
N THR A 451 -21.33 47.42 9.99
CA THR A 451 -20.67 48.72 10.07
C THR A 451 -19.27 48.67 9.42
N PRO A 452 -18.72 49.80 8.92
CA PRO A 452 -17.37 49.86 8.38
C PRO A 452 -16.30 49.31 9.34
N ALA A 453 -16.47 49.53 10.65
CA ALA A 453 -15.60 48.99 11.69
C ALA A 453 -15.70 47.45 11.77
N ALA A 454 -16.94 46.92 11.78
CA ALA A 454 -17.14 45.47 11.79
C ALA A 454 -16.60 44.78 10.52
N LYS A 455 -16.75 45.43 9.34
CA LYS A 455 -16.16 44.88 8.10
C LYS A 455 -14.62 44.81 8.16
N LYS A 456 -13.94 45.80 8.77
CA LYS A 456 -12.49 45.77 8.98
C LYS A 456 -12.10 44.65 9.99
N GLU A 457 -12.83 44.56 11.08
CA GLU A 457 -12.62 43.53 12.09
C GLU A 457 -12.81 42.10 11.51
N LEU A 458 -13.84 41.90 10.68
CA LEU A 458 -14.08 40.63 9.98
C LEU A 458 -12.92 40.30 9.04
N ALA A 459 -12.38 41.29 8.32
CA ALA A 459 -11.23 41.07 7.45
C ALA A 459 -9.97 40.63 8.22
N VAL A 460 -9.76 41.08 9.45
CA VAL A 460 -8.63 40.65 10.28
C VAL A 460 -8.77 39.17 10.69
N ILE A 461 -9.95 38.79 11.22
CA ILE A 461 -10.14 37.41 11.69
C ILE A 461 -10.16 36.42 10.53
N THR A 462 -10.75 36.78 9.37
CA THR A 462 -10.73 35.88 8.18
C THR A 462 -9.34 35.78 7.57
N ALA A 463 -8.48 36.80 7.66
CA ALA A 463 -7.08 36.70 7.26
C ALA A 463 -6.28 35.76 8.19
N ALA A 464 -6.49 35.84 9.51
CA ALA A 464 -5.87 34.95 10.48
C ALA A 464 -6.33 33.50 10.24
N LEU A 465 -7.63 33.30 9.99
CA LEU A 465 -8.17 31.97 9.71
C LEU A 465 -7.64 31.39 8.38
N THR A 466 -7.44 32.22 7.36
CA THR A 466 -6.83 31.77 6.11
C THR A 466 -5.41 31.27 6.34
N GLU A 467 -4.62 31.97 7.17
CA GLU A 467 -3.26 31.56 7.48
C GLU A 467 -3.21 30.24 8.28
N VAL A 468 -4.11 30.06 9.27
CA VAL A 468 -4.15 28.81 10.04
C VAL A 468 -4.59 27.63 9.17
N LEU A 469 -5.57 27.81 8.27
CA LEU A 469 -5.99 26.80 7.29
C LEU A 469 -4.83 26.38 6.37
N ASP A 470 -4.11 27.35 5.80
CA ASP A 470 -2.96 27.06 4.93
C ASP A 470 -1.84 26.37 5.68
N THR A 471 -1.58 26.79 6.92
CA THR A 471 -0.52 26.21 7.75
C THR A 471 -0.87 24.78 8.18
N SER A 472 -2.14 24.54 8.56
CA SER A 472 -2.64 23.20 8.92
C SER A 472 -2.66 22.26 7.72
N LEU A 473 -3.14 22.73 6.55
CA LEU A 473 -3.10 21.97 5.31
C LEU A 473 -1.68 21.56 4.94
N LYS A 474 -0.73 22.50 4.97
CA LYS A 474 0.69 22.21 4.72
C LYS A 474 1.25 21.22 5.73
N ALA A 475 0.95 21.40 7.01
CA ALA A 475 1.40 20.48 8.06
C ALA A 475 0.95 19.04 7.77
N PHE A 476 -0.30 18.86 7.37
CA PHE A 476 -0.87 17.54 7.07
C PHE A 476 -0.32 16.94 5.77
N THR A 477 -0.40 17.67 4.65
CA THR A 477 -0.04 17.13 3.32
C THR A 477 1.47 16.93 3.14
N GLU A 478 2.30 17.82 3.73
CA GLU A 478 3.77 17.69 3.66
C GLU A 478 4.37 16.95 4.87
N LYS A 479 3.53 16.56 5.84
CA LYS A 479 3.97 16.01 7.14
C LYS A 479 5.01 16.92 7.82
N ASP A 480 4.79 18.25 7.69
CA ASP A 480 5.71 19.29 8.15
C ASP A 480 5.45 19.65 9.61
N VAL A 481 6.30 19.10 10.49
CA VAL A 481 6.27 19.35 11.94
C VAL A 481 6.49 20.82 12.30
N SER A 482 7.27 21.54 11.50
CA SER A 482 7.55 22.95 11.75
C SER A 482 6.29 23.78 11.49
N ALA A 483 5.55 23.49 10.42
CA ALA A 483 4.25 24.09 10.15
C ALA A 483 3.23 23.72 11.25
N ALA A 484 3.16 22.44 11.65
CA ALA A 484 2.25 21.98 12.70
C ALA A 484 2.43 22.73 14.03
N ARG A 485 3.67 23.06 14.40
CA ARG A 485 3.97 23.83 15.63
C ARG A 485 3.47 25.29 15.60
N LEU A 486 3.21 25.86 14.43
CA LEU A 486 2.74 27.21 14.28
C LEU A 486 1.22 27.34 14.36
N VAL A 487 0.48 26.26 14.22
CA VAL A 487 -0.99 26.25 14.17
C VAL A 487 -1.58 26.65 15.53
N GLU A 488 -1.17 26.00 16.61
CA GLU A 488 -1.70 26.25 17.95
C GLU A 488 -1.49 27.70 18.45
N PRO A 489 -0.28 28.31 18.30
CA PRO A 489 -0.12 29.72 18.65
C PRO A 489 -1.03 30.67 17.88
N LEU A 490 -1.33 30.35 16.60
CA LEU A 490 -2.23 31.15 15.76
C LEU A 490 -3.71 30.94 16.13
N GLU A 491 -4.08 29.69 16.47
CA GLU A 491 -5.41 29.36 17.00
C GLU A 491 -5.72 30.18 18.25
N GLN A 492 -4.80 30.23 19.24
CA GLN A 492 -4.98 31.04 20.44
C GLN A 492 -5.15 32.54 20.14
N VAL A 493 -4.50 33.06 19.12
CA VAL A 493 -4.73 34.43 18.65
C VAL A 493 -6.13 34.61 18.07
N ILE A 494 -6.65 33.62 17.32
CA ILE A 494 -8.00 33.65 16.75
C ILE A 494 -9.07 33.61 17.86
N ASP A 495 -8.88 32.77 18.89
CA ASP A 495 -9.79 32.72 20.04
C ASP A 495 -9.82 34.05 20.81
N GLU A 496 -8.66 34.69 21.00
CA GLU A 496 -8.61 36.00 21.62
C GLU A 496 -9.26 37.08 20.74
N LEU A 497 -9.05 37.06 19.43
CA LEU A 497 -9.74 37.92 18.47
C LEU A 497 -11.26 37.77 18.56
N ARG A 498 -11.78 36.52 18.60
CA ARG A 498 -13.20 36.23 18.75
C ARG A 498 -13.77 36.91 20.01
N LYS A 499 -13.10 36.81 21.15
CA LYS A 499 -13.53 37.42 22.42
C LYS A 499 -13.59 38.95 22.30
N GLN A 500 -12.56 39.55 21.73
CA GLN A 500 -12.49 41.00 21.51
C GLN A 500 -13.58 41.51 20.53
N LEU A 501 -13.74 40.81 19.39
CA LEU A 501 -14.73 41.17 18.37
C LEU A 501 -16.16 41.05 18.88
N ARG A 502 -16.46 40.01 19.66
CA ARG A 502 -17.74 39.87 20.36
C ARG A 502 -18.01 41.04 21.31
N THR A 503 -17.01 41.42 22.09
CA THR A 503 -17.13 42.53 23.06
C THR A 503 -17.35 43.87 22.31
N ARG A 504 -16.58 44.16 21.27
CA ARG A 504 -16.72 45.36 20.45
C ARG A 504 -18.10 45.44 19.79
N HIS A 505 -18.63 44.32 19.31
CA HIS A 505 -19.96 44.26 18.70
C HIS A 505 -21.08 44.55 19.72
N ILE A 506 -21.00 43.99 20.92
CA ILE A 506 -21.96 44.30 22.03
C ILE A 506 -21.95 45.80 22.35
N LEU A 507 -20.79 46.44 22.34
CA LEU A 507 -20.70 47.88 22.58
C LEU A 507 -21.36 48.68 21.45
N ARG A 508 -21.23 48.29 20.16
CA ARG A 508 -21.92 48.88 19.02
C ARG A 508 -23.44 48.74 19.13
N MET A 509 -23.93 47.56 19.52
CA MET A 509 -25.37 47.36 19.78
C MET A 509 -25.89 48.26 20.88
N LYS A 510 -25.17 48.38 22.01
CA LYS A 510 -25.56 49.31 23.11
C LYS A 510 -25.62 50.77 22.68
N LYS A 511 -24.82 51.17 21.71
CA LYS A 511 -24.84 52.52 21.12
C LYS A 511 -25.89 52.71 20.03
N GLY A 512 -26.62 51.65 19.62
CA GLY A 512 -27.59 51.71 18.53
C GLY A 512 -26.96 51.80 17.14
N GLU A 513 -25.67 51.43 17.00
CA GLU A 513 -24.92 51.51 15.74
C GLU A 513 -25.18 50.29 14.84
N CYS A 514 -25.81 49.24 15.33
CA CYS A 514 -26.18 48.03 14.58
C CYS A 514 -27.47 47.39 15.11
N SER A 515 -28.18 46.64 14.24
CA SER A 515 -29.42 45.94 14.58
C SER A 515 -29.15 44.71 15.43
N ILE A 516 -30.20 44.18 16.09
CA ILE A 516 -30.15 42.95 16.86
C ILE A 516 -29.92 41.77 15.91
N GLU A 517 -30.56 41.74 14.75
CA GLU A 517 -30.38 40.70 13.72
C GLU A 517 -28.92 40.64 13.26
N ALA A 518 -28.27 41.77 12.99
CA ALA A 518 -26.84 41.83 12.69
C ALA A 518 -25.99 41.23 13.82
N GLY A 519 -26.46 41.35 15.08
CA GLY A 519 -25.80 40.78 16.26
C GLY A 519 -25.84 39.24 16.28
N PHE A 520 -26.94 38.63 15.88
CA PHE A 520 -27.05 37.18 15.78
C PHE A 520 -26.13 36.62 14.70
N VAL A 521 -26.23 37.16 13.46
CA VAL A 521 -25.36 36.70 12.36
C VAL A 521 -23.88 36.90 12.69
N TRP A 522 -23.51 38.02 13.33
CA TRP A 522 -22.15 38.26 13.77
C TRP A 522 -21.66 37.22 14.79
N SER A 523 -22.50 36.85 15.78
CA SER A 523 -22.17 35.85 16.78
C SER A 523 -21.98 34.47 16.19
N ASP A 524 -22.83 34.09 15.26
CA ASP A 524 -22.77 32.79 14.57
C ASP A 524 -21.53 32.70 13.68
N LEU A 525 -21.21 33.78 12.91
CA LEU A 525 -19.98 33.83 12.14
C LEU A 525 -18.74 33.70 13.01
N LEU A 526 -18.63 34.43 14.11
CA LEU A 526 -17.48 34.35 15.01
C LEU A 526 -17.33 32.94 15.63
N THR A 527 -18.46 32.27 15.91
CA THR A 527 -18.44 30.92 16.44
C THR A 527 -17.97 29.91 15.40
N ASN A 528 -18.47 29.99 14.17
CA ASN A 528 -18.04 29.11 13.09
C ASN A 528 -16.55 29.31 12.73
N LEU A 529 -16.08 30.56 12.67
CA LEU A 529 -14.66 30.86 12.39
C LEU A 529 -13.71 30.31 13.46
N GLU A 530 -14.07 30.41 14.74
CA GLU A 530 -13.27 29.85 15.82
C GLU A 530 -13.28 28.32 15.82
N ARG A 531 -14.45 27.68 15.60
CA ARG A 531 -14.53 26.23 15.51
C ARG A 531 -13.63 25.65 14.42
N VAL A 532 -13.53 26.35 13.28
CA VAL A 532 -12.61 25.95 12.21
C VAL A 532 -11.15 26.02 12.66
N SER A 533 -10.75 27.05 13.44
CA SER A 533 -9.39 27.11 13.96
C SER A 533 -9.10 26.01 14.98
N ASP A 534 -10.09 25.62 15.80
CA ASP A 534 -10.00 24.46 16.71
C ASP A 534 -9.73 23.16 15.93
N HIS A 535 -10.47 22.92 14.84
CA HIS A 535 -10.27 21.75 13.99
C HIS A 535 -8.89 21.77 13.29
N CYS A 536 -8.41 22.93 12.88
CA CYS A 536 -7.05 23.07 12.35
C CYS A 536 -5.98 22.70 13.39
N SER A 537 -6.19 23.09 14.66
CA SER A 537 -5.31 22.73 15.77
C SER A 537 -5.32 21.21 16.02
N ASN A 538 -6.49 20.56 16.01
CA ASN A 538 -6.59 19.09 16.11
C ASN A 538 -5.81 18.39 15.00
N VAL A 539 -5.95 18.82 13.76
CA VAL A 539 -5.19 18.29 12.62
C VAL A 539 -3.67 18.43 12.85
N ALA A 540 -3.21 19.59 13.30
CA ALA A 540 -1.80 19.81 13.58
C ALA A 540 -1.28 18.94 14.75
N LEU A 541 -2.07 18.75 15.80
CA LEU A 541 -1.74 17.86 16.91
C LEU A 541 -1.58 16.41 16.42
N CYS A 542 -2.49 15.92 15.58
CA CYS A 542 -2.36 14.58 14.98
C CYS A 542 -1.03 14.42 14.21
N VAL A 543 -0.62 15.43 13.42
CA VAL A 543 0.67 15.41 12.69
C VAL A 543 1.86 15.33 13.66
N LEU A 544 1.79 16.02 14.79
CA LEU A 544 2.84 16.01 15.81
C LEU A 544 2.92 14.67 16.55
N ASP A 545 1.77 14.05 16.82
CA ASP A 545 1.66 12.78 17.55
C ASP A 545 2.08 11.58 16.69
N MET A 546 1.74 11.55 15.40
CA MET A 546 2.23 10.55 14.44
C MET A 546 3.77 10.43 14.45
N LYS A 547 4.48 11.51 14.77
CA LYS A 547 5.95 11.53 14.78
C LYS A 547 6.57 11.16 16.13
N LYS A 548 5.86 11.37 17.24
CA LYS A 548 6.35 11.10 18.60
C LYS A 548 5.98 9.72 19.14
N HIS A 549 5.10 8.97 18.49
CA HIS A 549 4.51 7.71 18.99
C HIS A 549 3.92 7.86 20.40
N ASN A 550 3.21 8.96 20.67
CA ASN A 550 2.64 9.26 21.96
C ASN A 550 1.12 9.52 21.84
N LEU A 551 0.30 8.71 22.51
CA LEU A 551 -1.16 8.76 22.44
C LEU A 551 -1.81 9.76 23.44
N ASN A 552 -1.03 10.47 24.27
CA ASN A 552 -1.54 11.38 25.31
C ASN A 552 -1.53 12.85 24.83
N VAL A 553 -2.51 13.24 24.02
CA VAL A 553 -2.63 14.56 23.35
C VAL A 553 -2.65 15.72 24.36
N HIS A 554 -3.42 15.62 25.44
CA HIS A 554 -3.65 16.74 26.37
C HIS A 554 -2.48 17.03 27.33
N GLU A 555 -1.69 16.05 27.70
CA GLU A 555 -0.49 16.25 28.53
C GLU A 555 0.62 16.99 27.77
N THR A 556 0.72 16.72 26.48
CA THR A 556 1.72 17.32 25.59
C THR A 556 1.39 18.78 25.21
N GLN A 557 0.13 19.18 25.21
CA GLN A 557 -0.31 20.53 24.83
C GLN A 557 0.10 21.57 25.89
N HIS A 558 -0.17 21.33 27.17
CA HIS A 558 0.21 22.23 28.27
C HIS A 558 1.72 22.39 28.46
N GLU A 559 2.50 21.34 28.15
CA GLU A 559 3.96 21.42 28.19
C GLU A 559 4.52 22.32 27.07
N ARG A 560 3.89 22.32 25.90
CA ARG A 560 4.31 23.12 24.73
C ARG A 560 4.00 24.61 24.87
N GLU A 561 2.90 24.97 25.51
CA GLU A 561 2.54 26.38 25.76
C GLU A 561 3.61 27.13 26.57
N ALA A 562 4.41 26.42 27.33
CA ALA A 562 5.54 26.97 28.10
C ALA A 562 6.85 27.08 27.29
N GLU A 563 6.92 26.54 26.08
CA GLU A 563 8.13 26.59 25.24
C GLU A 563 8.40 28.02 24.73
N PRO A 564 9.65 28.50 24.73
CA PRO A 564 10.00 29.84 24.26
C PRO A 564 9.59 30.10 22.79
N GLU A 565 9.69 29.09 21.93
CA GLU A 565 9.30 29.16 20.53
C GLU A 565 7.79 29.38 20.34
N PHE A 566 6.96 28.76 21.19
CA PHE A 566 5.52 28.99 21.21
C PHE A 566 5.18 30.44 21.57
N ILE A 567 5.78 30.93 22.65
CA ILE A 567 5.53 32.30 23.14
C ILE A 567 5.96 33.34 22.11
N GLU A 568 7.08 33.12 21.42
CA GLU A 568 7.56 34.01 20.36
C GLU A 568 6.61 34.01 19.16
N SER A 569 6.16 32.85 18.71
CA SER A 569 5.19 32.69 17.62
C SER A 569 3.86 33.33 17.95
N TYR A 570 3.32 33.10 19.15
CA TYR A 570 2.10 33.72 19.65
C TYR A 570 2.20 35.25 19.62
N ARG A 571 3.29 35.83 20.15
CA ARG A 571 3.50 37.29 20.17
C ARG A 571 3.59 37.84 18.74
N SER A 572 4.24 37.16 17.84
CA SER A 572 4.36 37.55 16.44
C SER A 572 2.99 37.60 15.77
N PHE A 573 2.16 36.58 15.94
CA PHE A 573 0.79 36.52 15.40
C PHE A 573 -0.13 37.53 16.06
N ALA A 574 -0.06 37.68 17.39
CA ALA A 574 -0.85 38.67 18.10
C ALA A 574 -0.54 40.11 17.66
N GLN A 575 0.72 40.42 17.33
CA GLN A 575 1.09 41.72 16.75
C GLN A 575 0.61 41.88 15.30
N LYS A 576 0.70 40.82 14.48
CA LYS A 576 0.29 40.80 13.08
C LYS A 576 -1.21 41.03 12.92
N TYR A 577 -2.02 40.47 13.79
CA TYR A 577 -3.49 40.53 13.75
C TYR A 577 -4.09 41.44 14.83
N ALA A 578 -3.30 42.39 15.36
CA ALA A 578 -3.81 43.36 16.33
C ALA A 578 -4.95 44.19 15.71
N LEU A 579 -6.02 44.37 16.50
CA LEU A 579 -7.15 45.23 16.13
C LEU A 579 -6.84 46.71 16.49
N ASP A 580 -7.05 47.61 15.56
CA ASP A 580 -6.91 49.08 15.73
C ASP A 580 -7.82 49.64 16.86
#